data_cbfb0339aa061bb215c0712c91c13072
#
_entry.id   cbfb0339aa061bb215c0712c91c13072
#
_cell.length_a   1.000
_cell.length_b   1.000
_cell.length_c   1.000
_cell.angle_alpha   90.00
_cell.angle_beta   90.00
_cell.angle_gamma   90.00
#
_symmetry.space_group_name_H-M   'P 1'
#
loop_
_entity.id
_entity.type
_entity.pdbx_description
1 polymer ?
#
loop_
_entity_poly.entity_id
_entity_poly.type
_entity_poly.pdbx_seq_one_letter_code
_entity_poly.pdbx_strand_id
1 'polypeptide(L)'
;XSTKGPSVFPLAPCSRSTSESTAALGCLVKDYFPEPVTVSWNSGALTSGVHTFPAVLQSSGLYSLSSVVTVPSSSLGTKTYTCNVDHKPSNTKVDKRVXSKYGPPSPSSPAPEFLGGPSVFLFPPKPKDTLMISRTPEVTCVVVDVSQEDPEVQFNWYVDGVEVHNAKTKPREEQFNSTYRVVSVLTVLHQDWLNGKEYKCKVSNKGLPSSIEKTISKAKGQPREPQVYTLPPSQEEMTKNQVSLTCLVKGFYPSDIAVEWESNGQPENNYKTTPPVLDSDGSFFLYSRLTVDKSRWQEGNVFSCSVMHEALHNHYTQKSLSLSLGK
;
A
#
# COMPACT_ATOMS: atom_id res chain seq x y z
N UNK A 1 25.87 -49.06 4.06
CA UNK A 1 25.80 -48.97 3.87
C UNK A 1 25.71 -48.82 3.04
N SER A 2 24.80 -48.60 2.67
CA SER A 2 24.52 -48.38 1.27
C SER A 2 24.79 -46.92 0.89
N THR A 3 25.06 -46.68 -0.35
CA THR A 3 25.32 -45.31 -0.77
C THR A 3 24.05 -44.47 -0.75
N LYS A 4 24.23 -43.21 -0.42
CA LYS A 4 23.11 -42.26 -0.44
C LYS A 4 23.61 -40.93 -0.98
N GLY A 5 22.92 -40.40 -1.98
CA GLY A 5 23.27 -39.11 -2.55
C GLY A 5 22.81 -37.96 -1.70
N PRO A 6 23.47 -36.81 -1.79
CA PRO A 6 23.14 -35.69 -0.95
C PRO A 6 21.90 -34.95 -1.43
N SER A 7 21.24 -34.28 -0.47
CA SER A 7 20.31 -33.21 -0.73
C SER A 7 21.08 -31.88 -0.64
N VAL A 8 20.82 -30.98 -1.57
CA VAL A 8 21.57 -29.73 -1.65
C VAL A 8 20.57 -28.56 -1.47
N PHE A 9 20.87 -27.71 -0.50
CA PHE A 9 20.01 -26.58 -0.16
C PHE A 9 20.78 -25.27 -0.30
N PRO A 10 20.18 -24.24 -0.86
CA PRO A 10 20.88 -22.97 -0.97
C PRO A 10 20.91 -22.24 0.38
N LEU A 11 21.99 -21.52 0.60
CA LEU A 11 22.15 -20.66 1.77
C LEU A 11 22.36 -19.24 1.25
N ALA A 12 21.36 -18.40 1.46
CA ALA A 12 21.40 -17.03 0.98
C ALA A 12 21.00 -16.09 2.10
N PRO A 13 21.48 -14.84 2.10
CA PRO A 13 21.11 -13.93 3.17
C PRO A 13 19.62 -13.57 3.10
N CYS A 14 19.04 -13.42 4.27
CA CYS A 14 17.63 -13.03 4.37
C CYS A 14 17.40 -11.61 3.92
N SER A 15 18.36 -10.73 4.17
CA SER A 15 18.23 -9.33 3.86
C SER A 15 19.54 -8.81 3.34
N ARG A 16 19.45 -7.84 2.45
CA ARG A 16 20.61 -7.20 1.89
C ARG A 16 21.08 -6.12 2.84
N SER A 17 22.38 -6.19 3.20
CA SER A 17 22.98 -5.14 3.99
C SER A 17 23.55 -4.09 3.07
N THR A 18 23.04 -2.87 3.15
CA THR A 18 23.52 -1.81 2.29
C THR A 18 24.86 -1.27 2.75
N SER A 19 25.26 -1.57 3.98
CA SER A 19 26.53 -1.06 4.53
C SER A 19 27.71 -1.97 4.25
N GLU A 20 27.49 -3.20 3.78
CA GLU A 20 28.57 -4.15 3.54
C GLU A 20 28.83 -4.29 2.06
N SER A 21 30.14 -4.31 1.73
CA SER A 21 30.54 -4.43 0.34
C SER A 21 30.56 -5.86 -0.16
N THR A 22 30.58 -6.85 0.75
CA THR A 22 30.61 -8.26 0.38
C THR A 22 29.47 -9.00 1.04
N ALA A 23 29.07 -10.10 0.41
CA ALA A 23 28.00 -10.95 0.92
C ALA A 23 28.46 -12.40 0.83
N ALA A 24 27.96 -13.24 1.74
CA ALA A 24 28.28 -14.65 1.74
C ALA A 24 27.06 -15.43 1.24
N LEU A 25 27.35 -16.35 0.31
CA LEU A 25 26.36 -17.30 -0.20
C LEU A 25 26.89 -18.70 0.07
N GLY A 26 26.01 -19.70 0.05
CA GLY A 26 26.51 -21.03 0.24
C GLY A 26 25.53 -22.09 -0.20
N CYS A 27 26.01 -23.34 -0.07
CA CYS A 27 25.17 -24.51 -0.28
C CYS A 27 25.41 -25.46 0.88
N LEU A 28 24.32 -26.02 1.39
CA LEU A 28 24.37 -27.07 2.39
C LEU A 28 24.19 -28.40 1.68
N VAL A 29 25.18 -29.29 1.84
CA VAL A 29 25.17 -30.60 1.20
C VAL A 29 24.90 -31.60 2.31
N LYS A 30 23.69 -32.15 2.34
CA LYS A 30 23.20 -32.84 3.53
C LYS A 30 22.90 -34.28 3.28
N ASP A 31 23.31 -35.12 4.24
CA ASP A 31 22.86 -36.51 4.36
C ASP A 31 23.32 -37.39 3.21
N TYR A 32 24.62 -37.48 3.02
CA TYR A 32 25.17 -38.34 1.99
C TYR A 32 26.08 -39.41 2.65
N PHE A 33 26.31 -40.46 1.92
CA PHE A 33 27.23 -41.53 2.37
C PHE A 33 27.69 -42.33 1.16
N PRO A 34 28.97 -42.74 1.10
CA PRO A 34 30.07 -42.36 1.96
C PRO A 34 30.73 -41.07 1.45
N GLU A 35 31.82 -40.67 2.07
CA GLU A 35 32.62 -39.60 1.51
C GLU A 35 33.29 -40.09 0.20
N PRO A 36 33.73 -39.19 -0.69
CA PRO A 36 33.69 -37.74 -0.60
C PRO A 36 32.63 -37.11 -1.51
N VAL A 37 32.32 -35.84 -1.30
CA VAL A 37 31.70 -34.99 -2.29
C VAL A 37 32.70 -33.92 -2.71
N THR A 38 32.55 -33.43 -3.92
CA THR A 38 33.28 -32.26 -4.37
C THR A 38 32.30 -31.15 -4.68
N VAL A 39 32.67 -29.93 -4.38
CA VAL A 39 31.82 -28.78 -4.63
C VAL A 39 32.63 -27.76 -5.41
N SER A 40 32.07 -27.29 -6.50
CA SER A 40 32.64 -26.18 -7.24
C SER A 40 31.54 -25.10 -7.39
N TRP A 41 31.94 -23.93 -7.83
CA TRP A 41 31.04 -22.82 -8.01
C TRP A 41 31.14 -22.34 -9.45
N ASN A 42 29.98 -22.13 -10.08
CA ASN A 42 29.90 -21.68 -11.46
C ASN A 42 30.77 -22.52 -12.38
N SER A 43 30.69 -23.85 -12.19
CA SER A 43 31.39 -24.84 -13.00
C SER A 43 32.90 -24.63 -13.00
N GLY A 44 33.41 -24.13 -11.87
CA GLY A 44 34.82 -23.92 -11.72
C GLY A 44 35.30 -22.53 -12.07
N ALA A 45 34.42 -21.69 -12.61
CA ALA A 45 34.81 -20.32 -12.96
C ALA A 45 34.96 -19.41 -11.75
N LEU A 46 34.35 -19.79 -10.63
CA LEU A 46 34.43 -18.98 -9.42
C LEU A 46 35.23 -19.75 -8.39
N THR A 47 36.42 -19.25 -8.08
CA THR A 47 37.31 -19.89 -7.12
C THR A 47 37.73 -18.98 -5.98
N SER A 48 37.78 -17.66 -6.24
CA SER A 48 38.20 -16.71 -5.23
C SER A 48 37.11 -16.57 -4.17
N GLY A 49 37.51 -16.67 -2.90
CA GLY A 49 36.57 -16.51 -1.79
C GLY A 49 35.75 -17.75 -1.49
N VAL A 50 36.07 -18.88 -2.08
CA VAL A 50 35.34 -20.11 -1.85
C VAL A 50 35.97 -20.87 -0.67
N HIS A 51 35.12 -21.28 0.28
CA HIS A 51 35.52 -22.14 1.40
C HIS A 51 34.56 -23.31 1.48
N THR A 52 35.10 -24.52 1.24
CA THR A 52 34.32 -25.73 1.43
C THR A 52 34.81 -26.39 2.71
N PHE A 53 33.92 -26.56 3.66
CA PHE A 53 34.26 -27.01 4.97
C PHE A 53 34.39 -28.54 5.00
N PRO A 54 35.18 -29.09 5.92
CA PRO A 54 35.21 -30.54 6.07
C PRO A 54 33.84 -31.10 6.43
N ALA A 55 33.60 -32.32 5.97
CA ALA A 55 32.35 -32.99 6.27
C ALA A 55 32.27 -33.36 7.76
N VAL A 56 31.04 -33.36 8.26
CA VAL A 56 30.78 -33.78 9.64
C VAL A 56 29.93 -35.05 9.57
N LEU A 57 30.32 -36.03 10.33
CA LEU A 57 29.56 -37.28 10.46
C LEU A 57 28.47 -37.08 11.51
N GLN A 58 27.22 -37.19 11.10
CA GLN A 58 26.09 -37.00 11.98
C GLN A 58 25.75 -38.29 12.73
N SER A 59 24.93 -38.18 13.78
CA SER A 59 24.52 -39.33 14.55
C SER A 59 23.70 -40.33 13.72
N SER A 60 23.14 -39.88 12.62
CA SER A 60 22.43 -40.75 11.68
C SER A 60 23.36 -41.64 10.88
N GLY A 61 24.68 -41.43 10.96
CA GLY A 61 25.62 -42.13 10.12
C GLY A 61 25.85 -41.52 8.75
N LEU A 62 25.25 -40.40 8.49
CA LEU A 62 25.36 -39.71 7.20
C LEU A 62 26.21 -38.46 7.38
N TYR A 63 26.88 -38.08 6.30
CA TYR A 63 27.73 -36.89 6.30
C TYR A 63 27.00 -35.68 5.81
N SER A 64 27.45 -34.52 6.25
CA SER A 64 26.98 -33.22 5.73
C SER A 64 28.14 -32.26 5.70
N LEU A 65 28.12 -31.35 4.74
CA LEU A 65 29.09 -30.26 4.70
C LEU A 65 28.44 -29.00 4.11
N SER A 66 29.13 -27.90 4.24
CA SER A 66 28.74 -26.63 3.63
C SER A 66 29.87 -26.09 2.79
N SER A 67 29.53 -25.42 1.72
CA SER A 67 30.48 -24.66 0.92
C SER A 67 29.96 -23.22 0.84
N VAL A 68 30.81 -22.25 1.14
CA VAL A 68 30.39 -20.85 1.11
C VAL A 68 31.34 -20.08 0.20
N VAL A 69 30.82 -18.99 -0.35
CA VAL A 69 31.61 -18.10 -1.19
C VAL A 69 31.25 -16.67 -0.85
N THR A 70 32.29 -15.83 -0.78
CA THR A 70 32.12 -14.41 -0.53
C THR A 70 32.17 -13.66 -1.86
N VAL A 71 31.15 -12.86 -2.15
CA VAL A 71 31.04 -12.20 -3.42
C VAL A 71 30.73 -10.73 -3.19
N PRO A 72 30.96 -9.85 -4.18
CA PRO A 72 30.55 -8.47 -4.01
C PRO A 72 29.04 -8.34 -3.88
N SER A 73 28.59 -7.53 -2.93
CA SER A 73 27.16 -7.31 -2.73
C SER A 73 26.49 -6.72 -3.98
N SER A 74 27.23 -5.91 -4.71
CA SER A 74 26.68 -5.27 -5.91
C SER A 74 26.39 -6.27 -7.02
N SER A 75 26.96 -7.47 -6.96
CA SER A 75 26.74 -8.47 -8.00
C SER A 75 25.52 -9.34 -7.75
N LEU A 76 24.86 -9.21 -6.59
CA LEU A 76 23.79 -10.14 -6.23
C LEU A 76 22.59 -10.06 -7.16
N GLY A 77 22.35 -8.92 -7.75
CA GLY A 77 21.22 -8.78 -8.67
C GLY A 77 21.56 -9.00 -10.12
N THR A 78 22.85 -9.17 -10.46
CA THR A 78 23.27 -9.24 -11.85
C THR A 78 24.00 -10.51 -12.22
N LYS A 79 24.68 -11.15 -11.26
CA LYS A 79 25.41 -12.38 -11.52
C LYS A 79 24.68 -13.56 -10.91
N THR A 80 24.80 -14.71 -11.56
CA THR A 80 24.25 -15.94 -11.01
C THR A 80 25.34 -16.72 -10.33
N TYR A 81 24.97 -17.40 -9.26
CA TYR A 81 25.88 -18.22 -8.49
C TYR A 81 25.26 -19.60 -8.32
N THR A 82 25.96 -20.60 -8.82
CA THR A 82 25.48 -21.98 -8.80
C THR A 82 26.55 -22.85 -8.19
N CYS A 83 26.20 -23.63 -7.17
CA CYS A 83 27.10 -24.63 -6.66
C CYS A 83 26.90 -25.95 -7.40
N ASN A 84 27.99 -26.60 -7.69
CA ASN A 84 28.00 -27.87 -8.43
C ASN A 84 28.51 -28.95 -7.48
N VAL A 85 27.62 -29.85 -7.11
CA VAL A 85 27.94 -30.88 -6.13
C VAL A 85 28.04 -32.24 -6.86
N ASP A 86 29.14 -32.93 -6.64
CA ASP A 86 29.37 -34.22 -7.27
C ASP A 86 29.63 -35.24 -6.17
N HIS A 87 28.79 -36.29 -6.12
CA HIS A 87 28.96 -37.40 -5.20
C HIS A 87 29.09 -38.68 -6.03
N LYS A 88 30.33 -39.03 -6.34
CA LYS A 88 30.59 -40.16 -7.23
C LYS A 88 30.11 -41.49 -6.67
N PRO A 89 30.20 -41.75 -5.34
CA PRO A 89 29.72 -43.05 -4.87
C PRO A 89 28.28 -43.35 -5.17
N SER A 90 27.42 -42.34 -5.26
CA SER A 90 26.01 -42.53 -5.64
C SER A 90 25.74 -42.12 -7.07
N ASN A 91 26.76 -41.73 -7.81
CA ASN A 91 26.59 -41.23 -9.17
C ASN A 91 25.61 -40.06 -9.25
N THR A 92 25.72 -39.15 -8.29
CA THR A 92 24.81 -38.03 -8.17
C THR A 92 25.53 -36.72 -8.49
N LYS A 93 24.95 -35.93 -9.36
CA LYS A 93 25.43 -34.57 -9.62
C LYS A 93 24.24 -33.61 -9.45
N VAL A 94 24.43 -32.57 -8.69
CA VAL A 94 23.37 -31.59 -8.44
C VAL A 94 23.95 -30.20 -8.67
N ASP A 95 23.27 -29.40 -9.44
CA ASP A 95 23.57 -27.99 -9.61
C ASP A 95 22.46 -27.19 -8.93
N LYS A 96 22.81 -26.37 -7.95
CA LYS A 96 21.84 -25.59 -7.22
C LYS A 96 22.19 -24.12 -7.33
N ARG A 97 21.28 -23.37 -7.94
CA ARG A 97 21.45 -21.94 -8.04
C ARG A 97 21.05 -21.30 -6.71
N VAL A 98 21.86 -20.38 -6.25
CA VAL A 98 21.62 -19.69 -5.00
C VAL A 98 21.04 -18.33 -5.34
N UNK A 99 19.96 -18.29 -5.33
CA UNK A 99 19.52 -17.26 -5.65
C UNK A 99 19.50 -16.49 -4.66
N SER A 100 19.78 -15.40 -4.79
CA SER A 100 19.59 -14.35 -3.84
C SER A 100 18.14 -13.90 -3.83
N LYS A 101 17.67 -13.58 -2.65
CA LYS A 101 16.33 -13.01 -2.52
C LYS A 101 16.22 -11.70 -3.32
N TYR A 102 17.33 -11.07 -3.61
CA TYR A 102 17.38 -9.80 -4.31
C TYR A 102 17.87 -9.95 -5.74
N GLY A 103 17.76 -11.14 -6.29
CA GLY A 103 18.06 -11.33 -7.69
C GLY A 103 17.06 -10.65 -8.59
N PRO A 104 17.31 -10.64 -9.89
CA PRO A 104 16.35 -9.99 -10.79
C PRO A 104 14.98 -10.64 -10.65
N PRO A 105 13.91 -9.86 -10.65
CA PRO A 105 12.59 -10.47 -10.58
C PRO A 105 12.29 -11.28 -11.82
N SER A 106 11.50 -12.34 -11.65
CA SER A 106 11.08 -13.11 -12.80
C SER A 106 10.11 -12.27 -13.64
N PRO A 107 9.99 -12.62 -14.94
CA PRO A 107 9.05 -11.84 -15.76
C PRO A 107 7.61 -11.89 -15.29
N SER A 108 7.24 -12.91 -14.53
CA SER A 108 5.86 -13.04 -14.06
C SER A 108 5.64 -12.36 -12.72
N SER A 109 6.68 -11.86 -12.09
CA SER A 109 6.57 -11.21 -10.80
C SER A 109 6.45 -9.70 -10.96
N PRO A 110 5.66 -9.04 -10.11
CA PRO A 110 5.72 -7.58 -10.12
C PRO A 110 7.11 -7.13 -9.70
N ALA A 111 7.53 -5.98 -10.21
CA ALA A 111 8.81 -5.44 -9.82
C ALA A 111 8.82 -5.21 -8.31
N PRO A 112 9.83 -5.68 -7.60
CA PRO A 112 9.84 -5.47 -6.16
C PRO A 112 10.02 -3.99 -5.84
N GLU A 113 9.33 -3.57 -4.78
CA GLU A 113 9.63 -2.28 -4.22
C GLU A 113 10.99 -2.36 -3.55
N PHE A 114 11.74 -1.28 -3.62
CA PHE A 114 13.10 -1.30 -3.10
C PHE A 114 13.06 -1.22 -1.59
N LEU A 115 13.63 -2.22 -0.95
CA LEU A 115 13.70 -2.25 0.50
C LEU A 115 14.66 -1.16 0.96
N GLY A 116 14.21 -0.35 1.90
CA GLY A 116 15.02 0.71 2.44
C GLY A 116 15.01 1.99 1.63
N GLY A 117 14.31 2.00 0.48
CA GLY A 117 14.18 3.22 -0.31
C GLY A 117 12.86 3.92 -0.07
N PRO A 118 12.69 5.12 -0.63
CA PRO A 118 11.43 5.84 -0.45
C PRO A 118 10.24 5.13 -1.06
N SER A 119 9.08 5.37 -0.45
CA SER A 119 7.78 4.93 -0.99
C SER A 119 6.94 6.16 -1.29
N VAL A 120 6.07 6.04 -2.30
CA VAL A 120 5.26 7.16 -2.76
C VAL A 120 3.80 6.78 -2.68
N PHE A 121 3.00 7.69 -2.12
CA PHE A 121 1.55 7.51 -2.01
C PHE A 121 0.85 8.74 -2.55
N LEU A 122 -0.20 8.53 -3.32
CA LEU A 122 -0.95 9.61 -3.95
C LEU A 122 -2.38 9.57 -3.47
N PHE A 123 -2.87 10.69 -2.94
CA PHE A 123 -4.19 10.75 -2.31
C PHE A 123 -5.11 11.67 -3.08
N PRO A 124 -6.38 11.28 -3.22
CA PRO A 124 -7.35 12.09 -3.95
C PRO A 124 -7.82 13.29 -3.14
N PRO A 125 -8.48 14.24 -3.78
CA PRO A 125 -9.07 15.32 -3.02
C PRO A 125 -10.25 14.84 -2.19
N LYS A 126 -10.55 15.59 -1.13
CA LYS A 126 -11.72 15.29 -0.31
C LYS A 126 -12.99 15.52 -1.11
N PRO A 127 -13.98 14.65 -0.99
CA PRO A 127 -15.20 14.81 -1.81
C PRO A 127 -15.86 16.16 -1.66
N LYS A 128 -15.97 16.66 -0.44
CA LYS A 128 -16.64 17.95 -0.23
C LYS A 128 -15.91 19.08 -0.96
N ASP A 129 -14.57 19.01 -0.99
CA ASP A 129 -13.78 20.03 -1.66
C ASP A 129 -14.03 20.06 -3.16
N THR A 130 -14.25 18.90 -3.77
CA THR A 130 -14.50 18.86 -5.21
C THR A 130 -15.91 19.30 -5.59
N LEU A 131 -16.84 19.27 -4.63
CA LEU A 131 -18.23 19.55 -4.91
C LEU A 131 -18.66 20.99 -4.59
N MET A 132 -17.86 21.71 -3.80
CA MET A 132 -18.16 23.09 -3.42
C MET A 132 -17.16 24.04 -4.06
N ILE A 133 -17.67 25.00 -4.83
CA ILE A 133 -16.81 25.96 -5.53
C ILE A 133 -16.02 26.84 -4.55
N SER A 134 -16.55 27.00 -3.32
CA SER A 134 -15.87 27.81 -2.31
C SER A 134 -14.70 27.10 -1.64
N ARG A 135 -14.50 25.82 -1.92
CA ARG A 135 -13.42 25.06 -1.32
C ARG A 135 -12.36 24.77 -2.36
N THR A 136 -11.20 24.34 -1.90
CA THR A 136 -10.03 24.14 -2.76
C THR A 136 -9.64 22.68 -2.76
N PRO A 137 -9.98 21.91 -3.80
CA PRO A 137 -9.57 20.51 -3.85
C PRO A 137 -8.11 20.37 -4.20
N GLU A 138 -7.45 19.39 -3.61
CA GLU A 138 -6.03 19.14 -3.78
C GLU A 138 -5.78 17.66 -3.93
N VAL A 139 -4.83 17.30 -4.79
CA VAL A 139 -4.24 15.98 -4.77
C VAL A 139 -2.91 16.08 -4.03
N THR A 140 -2.60 15.06 -3.25
CA THR A 140 -1.47 15.09 -2.34
C THR A 140 -0.56 13.91 -2.61
N CYS A 141 0.71 14.19 -2.85
CA CYS A 141 1.72 13.17 -3.10
C CYS A 141 2.64 13.13 -1.89
N VAL A 142 2.74 11.97 -1.24
CA VAL A 142 3.48 11.80 -0.01
C VAL A 142 4.61 10.82 -0.26
N VAL A 143 5.84 11.23 0.07
CA VAL A 143 7.02 10.39 -0.05
C VAL A 143 7.53 10.13 1.35
N VAL A 144 7.64 8.86 1.72
CA VAL A 144 8.13 8.47 3.04
C VAL A 144 9.41 7.67 2.91
N ASP A 145 10.14 7.57 4.02
CA ASP A 145 11.39 6.82 4.10
C ASP A 145 12.47 7.42 3.21
N VAL A 146 12.51 8.75 3.15
CA VAL A 146 13.57 9.47 2.46
C VAL A 146 14.77 9.51 3.39
N SER A 147 15.93 9.05 2.93
CA SER A 147 17.10 8.94 3.80
C SER A 147 17.67 10.32 4.11
N GLN A 148 18.35 10.40 5.25
CA GLN A 148 19.02 11.64 5.61
C GLN A 148 20.24 11.92 4.76
N GLU A 149 20.83 10.87 4.17
CA GLU A 149 21.96 11.03 3.27
C GLU A 149 21.56 11.64 1.92
N ASP A 150 20.36 11.31 1.45
CA ASP A 150 19.85 11.80 0.16
C ASP A 150 18.48 12.42 0.37
N PRO A 151 18.40 13.59 1.03
CA PRO A 151 17.08 14.11 1.42
C PRO A 151 16.35 14.85 0.32
N GLU A 152 16.98 15.10 -0.82
CA GLU A 152 16.36 15.88 -1.88
C GLU A 152 15.37 15.03 -2.66
N VAL A 153 14.15 15.54 -2.78
CA VAL A 153 13.08 14.87 -3.51
C VAL A 153 12.61 15.86 -4.59
N GLN A 154 12.53 15.37 -5.82
CA GLN A 154 12.01 16.18 -6.92
C GLN A 154 10.64 15.65 -7.30
N PHE A 155 9.67 16.55 -7.39
CA PHE A 155 8.32 16.25 -7.83
C PHE A 155 8.07 16.84 -9.20
N ASN A 156 7.50 16.04 -10.10
CA ASN A 156 6.97 16.52 -11.38
C ASN A 156 5.52 16.10 -11.47
N TRP A 157 4.65 17.05 -11.76
CA TRP A 157 3.21 16.81 -11.80
C TRP A 157 2.69 16.90 -13.22
N TYR A 158 1.76 16.04 -13.56
CA TYR A 158 1.14 15.99 -14.88
C TYR A 158 -0.36 15.88 -14.75
N VAL A 159 -1.08 16.61 -15.58
CA VAL A 159 -2.53 16.55 -15.70
C VAL A 159 -2.84 16.09 -17.11
N ASP A 160 -3.44 14.90 -17.25
CA ASP A 160 -3.68 14.28 -18.55
C ASP A 160 -2.41 14.29 -19.42
N GLY A 161 -1.28 13.99 -18.78
CA GLY A 161 -0.01 13.88 -19.49
C GLY A 161 0.72 15.17 -19.74
N VAL A 162 0.15 16.31 -19.38
CA VAL A 162 0.77 17.62 -19.60
C VAL A 162 1.35 18.12 -18.28
N GLU A 163 2.64 18.44 -18.28
CA GLU A 163 3.30 18.88 -17.05
C GLU A 163 2.75 20.22 -16.59
N VAL A 164 2.55 20.33 -15.28
CA VAL A 164 2.12 21.59 -14.66
C VAL A 164 3.12 21.98 -13.58
N HIS A 165 3.15 23.28 -13.24
CA HIS A 165 4.20 23.81 -12.38
C HIS A 165 3.67 24.56 -11.17
N ASN A 166 2.40 24.40 -10.82
CA ASN A 166 1.79 25.15 -9.72
C ASN A 166 1.67 24.35 -8.44
N ALA A 167 2.37 23.22 -8.31
CA ALA A 167 2.34 22.44 -7.08
C ALA A 167 3.21 23.10 -6.01
N LYS A 168 2.85 22.87 -4.76
CA LYS A 168 3.61 23.38 -3.63
C LYS A 168 4.19 22.22 -2.84
N THR A 169 5.47 22.32 -2.54
CA THR A 169 6.17 21.32 -1.74
C THR A 169 6.30 21.85 -0.32
N LYS A 170 5.84 21.08 0.64
CA LYS A 170 5.94 21.47 2.04
C LYS A 170 7.33 21.14 2.58
N PRO A 171 7.80 21.80 3.64
CA PRO A 171 9.09 21.43 4.23
C PRO A 171 9.08 19.99 4.68
N ARG A 172 10.23 19.33 4.52
CA ARG A 172 10.33 17.93 4.92
C ARG A 172 10.22 17.82 6.44
N GLU A 173 9.66 16.69 6.88
CA GLU A 173 9.47 16.40 8.29
C GLU A 173 10.22 15.15 8.66
N GLU A 174 10.91 15.19 9.78
CA GLU A 174 11.64 14.03 10.28
C GLU A 174 10.68 13.06 10.95
N GLN A 175 10.87 11.76 10.66
CA GLN A 175 10.05 10.70 11.22
C GLN A 175 10.76 10.05 12.40
N PHE A 176 10.06 9.18 13.12
CA PHE A 176 10.64 8.50 14.27
C PHE A 176 11.79 7.58 13.90
N ASN A 177 11.81 7.04 12.68
CA ASN A 177 12.85 6.12 12.25
C ASN A 177 14.02 6.83 11.59
N SER A 178 14.18 8.13 11.83
CA SER A 178 15.27 8.93 11.30
C SER A 178 15.27 9.05 9.79
N THR A 179 14.09 8.99 9.18
CA THR A 179 13.92 9.31 7.78
C THR A 179 13.07 10.58 7.67
N TYR A 180 12.96 11.09 6.43
CA TYR A 180 12.12 12.25 6.18
C TYR A 180 10.85 11.85 5.44
N ARG A 181 9.83 12.64 5.67
CA ARG A 181 8.56 12.60 4.94
C ARG A 181 8.44 13.91 4.18
N VAL A 182 8.20 13.83 2.87
CA VAL A 182 8.11 15.00 2.02
C VAL A 182 6.77 14.96 1.29
N VAL A 183 6.08 16.08 1.27
CA VAL A 183 4.73 16.18 0.72
C VAL A 183 4.68 17.27 -0.33
N SER A 184 4.07 16.95 -1.47
CA SER A 184 3.79 17.93 -2.53
C SER A 184 2.29 17.94 -2.78
N VAL A 185 1.72 19.12 -2.91
CA VAL A 185 0.28 19.32 -3.02
C VAL A 185 -0.01 20.09 -4.30
N LEU A 186 -0.93 19.56 -5.10
CA LEU A 186 -1.37 20.23 -6.33
C LEU A 186 -2.83 20.58 -6.21
N THR A 187 -3.15 21.85 -6.35
CA THR A 187 -4.53 22.29 -6.41
C THR A 187 -5.12 21.87 -7.76
N VAL A 188 -6.31 21.28 -7.72
CA VAL A 188 -6.97 20.85 -8.94
C VAL A 188 -8.21 21.70 -9.18
N LEU A 189 -8.58 21.84 -10.46
CA LEU A 189 -9.83 22.53 -10.80
C LEU A 189 -10.99 21.57 -10.55
N HIS A 190 -12.05 22.06 -9.93
CA HIS A 190 -13.20 21.22 -9.60
C HIS A 190 -13.68 20.46 -10.82
N GLN A 191 -13.86 21.18 -11.93
CA GLN A 191 -14.44 20.57 -13.11
C GLN A 191 -13.50 19.56 -13.74
N ASP A 192 -12.20 19.81 -13.65
CA ASP A 192 -11.23 18.86 -14.20
C ASP A 192 -11.30 17.53 -13.46
N TRP A 193 -11.37 17.59 -12.13
CA TRP A 193 -11.48 16.35 -11.36
C TRP A 193 -12.77 15.62 -11.68
N LEU A 194 -13.88 16.35 -11.69
CA LEU A 194 -15.18 15.73 -11.94
C LEU A 194 -15.31 15.19 -13.36
N ASN A 195 -14.57 15.78 -14.30
CA ASN A 195 -14.54 15.26 -15.68
C ASN A 195 -13.60 14.08 -15.87
N GLY A 196 -12.91 13.68 -14.81
CA GLY A 196 -12.11 12.46 -14.88
C GLY A 196 -10.70 12.64 -15.34
N LYS A 197 -10.14 13.84 -15.32
CA LYS A 197 -8.74 14.02 -15.70
C LYS A 197 -7.83 13.23 -14.77
N GLU A 198 -6.72 12.78 -15.31
CA GLU A 198 -5.74 11.98 -14.59
C GLU A 198 -4.63 12.87 -14.06
N TYR A 199 -4.27 12.66 -12.81
CA TYR A 199 -3.23 13.42 -12.15
C TYR A 199 -2.09 12.49 -11.81
N LYS A 200 -0.89 12.83 -12.24
CA LYS A 200 0.28 11.98 -12.04
C LYS A 200 1.33 12.74 -11.24
N CYS A 201 1.86 12.06 -10.22
CA CYS A 201 2.98 12.54 -9.43
C CYS A 201 4.19 11.68 -9.75
N LYS A 202 5.25 12.30 -10.24
CA LYS A 202 6.50 11.62 -10.56
C LYS A 202 7.54 12.08 -9.55
N VAL A 203 8.14 11.12 -8.85
CA VAL A 203 9.04 11.40 -7.75
C VAL A 203 10.43 10.87 -8.09
N SER A 204 11.43 11.72 -7.93
CA SER A 204 12.83 11.37 -8.15
C SER A 204 13.62 11.61 -6.87
N ASN A 205 14.55 10.71 -6.57
CA ASN A 205 15.41 10.79 -5.40
C ASN A 205 16.61 9.89 -5.65
N LYS A 206 17.77 10.28 -5.13
CA LYS A 206 18.98 9.49 -5.36
C LYS A 206 18.90 8.09 -4.76
N GLY A 207 18.04 7.87 -3.79
CA GLY A 207 17.81 6.54 -3.24
C GLY A 207 16.95 5.65 -4.11
N LEU A 208 16.44 6.16 -5.24
CA LEU A 208 15.64 5.39 -6.18
C LEU A 208 16.44 5.15 -7.45
N PRO A 209 16.51 3.92 -7.93
CA PRO A 209 17.22 3.68 -9.21
C PRO A 209 16.51 4.29 -10.40
N SER A 210 15.20 4.47 -10.30
CA SER A 210 14.44 5.20 -11.32
C SER A 210 13.28 5.89 -10.61
N SER A 211 12.72 6.90 -11.28
CA SER A 211 11.62 7.65 -10.67
C SER A 211 10.38 6.76 -10.49
N ILE A 212 9.58 7.10 -9.49
CA ILE A 212 8.32 6.41 -9.21
C ILE A 212 7.19 7.32 -9.66
N GLU A 213 6.24 6.76 -10.39
CA GLU A 213 5.06 7.50 -10.86
C GLU A 213 3.81 6.88 -10.25
N LYS A 214 2.93 7.74 -9.75
CA LYS A 214 1.61 7.33 -9.27
C LYS A 214 0.58 8.21 -9.96
N THR A 215 -0.54 7.60 -10.35
CA THR A 215 -1.60 8.30 -11.07
C THR A 215 -2.92 8.10 -10.36
N ILE A 216 -3.74 9.13 -10.32
CA ILE A 216 -5.04 9.07 -9.66
C ILE A 216 -6.06 9.86 -10.47
N SER A 217 -7.29 9.41 -10.45
CA SER A 217 -8.41 10.12 -11.07
C SER A 217 -9.69 9.67 -10.37
N LYS A 218 -10.76 10.39 -10.66
CA LYS A 218 -12.06 9.97 -10.18
C LYS A 218 -12.42 8.60 -10.77
N ALA A 219 -13.19 7.82 -10.02
CA ALA A 219 -13.62 6.51 -10.49
C ALA A 219 -14.41 6.66 -11.79
N LYS A 220 -14.16 5.75 -12.73
CA LYS A 220 -14.85 5.76 -14.01
C LYS A 220 -16.22 5.14 -13.86
N GLY A 221 -17.13 5.50 -14.73
CA GLY A 221 -18.49 4.98 -14.73
C GLY A 221 -19.53 6.08 -14.66
N GLN A 222 -20.76 5.70 -14.92
CA GLN A 222 -21.88 6.66 -14.97
C GLN A 222 -22.27 7.08 -13.57
N PRO A 223 -22.30 8.38 -13.28
CA PRO A 223 -22.76 8.82 -11.96
C PRO A 223 -24.22 8.47 -11.71
N ARG A 224 -24.53 8.10 -10.49
CA ARG A 224 -25.89 7.74 -10.07
C ARG A 224 -26.24 8.55 -8.83
N GLU A 225 -27.45 9.06 -8.81
CA GLU A 225 -27.92 9.99 -7.79
C GLU A 225 -28.26 9.24 -6.50
N PRO A 226 -27.78 9.71 -5.33
CA PRO A 226 -28.14 9.06 -4.08
C PRO A 226 -29.61 9.26 -3.73
N GLN A 227 -30.19 8.24 -3.13
CA GLN A 227 -31.51 8.30 -2.51
C GLN A 227 -31.28 8.46 -1.01
N VAL A 228 -31.94 9.44 -0.40
CA VAL A 228 -31.71 9.78 1.00
C VAL A 228 -32.99 9.53 1.79
N TYR A 229 -32.88 8.72 2.84
CA TYR A 229 -33.99 8.40 3.72
C TYR A 229 -33.60 8.68 5.16
N THR A 230 -34.47 9.32 5.92
CA THR A 230 -34.25 9.54 7.33
C THR A 230 -35.14 8.61 8.15
N LEU A 231 -34.59 8.11 9.25
CA LEU A 231 -35.28 7.17 10.12
C LEU A 231 -35.28 7.69 11.56
N PRO A 232 -36.41 7.73 12.21
CA PRO A 232 -36.50 8.21 13.60
C PRO A 232 -35.97 7.16 14.57
N PRO A 233 -35.80 7.55 15.84
CA PRO A 233 -35.40 6.57 16.85
C PRO A 233 -36.48 5.48 17.00
N SER A 234 -36.01 4.27 17.31
CA SER A 234 -36.95 3.20 17.61
C SER A 234 -37.62 3.43 18.97
N GLN A 235 -38.79 2.81 19.16
CA GLN A 235 -39.49 2.93 20.41
C GLN A 235 -38.66 2.37 21.57
N GLU A 236 -37.92 1.32 21.32
CA GLU A 236 -37.07 0.74 22.36
C GLU A 236 -36.00 1.71 22.83
N GLU A 237 -35.50 2.52 21.92
CA GLU A 237 -34.44 3.48 22.26
C GLU A 237 -34.98 4.63 23.11
N MET A 238 -36.29 4.85 23.07
CA MET A 238 -36.87 5.96 23.82
C MET A 238 -36.81 5.77 25.34
N THR A 239 -36.39 4.59 25.81
CA THR A 239 -36.13 4.39 27.22
C THR A 239 -34.77 4.91 27.67
N LYS A 240 -33.92 5.31 26.74
CA LYS A 240 -32.59 5.81 27.02
C LYS A 240 -32.60 7.32 27.14
N ASN A 241 -31.48 7.86 27.62
CA ASN A 241 -31.31 9.32 27.71
C ASN A 241 -30.93 9.94 26.39
N GLN A 242 -30.34 9.16 25.49
CA GLN A 242 -29.97 9.64 24.17
C GLN A 242 -30.58 8.73 23.12
N VAL A 243 -30.89 9.32 21.97
CA VAL A 243 -31.54 8.60 20.89
C VAL A 243 -30.74 8.79 19.61
N SER A 244 -30.97 7.85 18.68
CA SER A 244 -30.24 7.83 17.40
C SER A 244 -31.19 8.19 16.27
N LEU A 245 -30.74 9.15 15.45
CA LEU A 245 -31.40 9.49 14.19
C LEU A 245 -30.53 8.94 13.08
N THR A 246 -31.15 8.30 12.11
CA THR A 246 -30.42 7.61 11.07
C THR A 246 -30.70 8.21 9.71
N CYS A 247 -29.67 8.38 8.91
CA CYS A 247 -29.77 8.81 7.53
C CYS A 247 -29.20 7.69 6.67
N LEU A 248 -30.06 7.10 5.85
CA LEU A 248 -29.66 6.06 4.90
C LEU A 248 -29.49 6.70 3.54
N VAL A 249 -28.32 6.53 2.94
CA VAL A 249 -27.99 7.09 1.63
C VAL A 249 -27.63 5.92 0.74
N LYS A 250 -28.37 5.70 -0.34
CA LYS A 250 -28.16 4.52 -1.16
C LYS A 250 -28.27 4.83 -2.64
N GLY A 251 -27.76 3.92 -3.44
CA GLY A 251 -27.90 3.96 -4.87
C GLY A 251 -27.01 4.95 -5.58
N PHE A 252 -25.90 5.36 -4.96
CA PHE A 252 -25.05 6.40 -5.55
C PHE A 252 -23.80 5.83 -6.17
N TYR A 253 -23.25 6.55 -7.15
CA TYR A 253 -22.01 6.24 -7.81
C TYR A 253 -21.44 7.53 -8.39
N PRO A 254 -20.13 7.81 -8.26
CA PRO A 254 -19.12 7.01 -7.56
C PRO A 254 -19.24 7.15 -6.04
N SER A 255 -18.32 6.54 -5.32
CA SER A 255 -18.42 6.47 -3.87
C SER A 255 -18.10 7.77 -3.16
N ASP A 256 -17.53 8.76 -3.86
CA ASP A 256 -17.18 10.04 -3.25
C ASP A 256 -18.46 10.75 -2.81
N ILE A 257 -18.56 11.04 -1.53
CA ILE A 257 -19.79 11.60 -0.97
C ILE A 257 -19.46 12.27 0.37
N ALA A 258 -20.26 13.26 0.75
CA ALA A 258 -20.14 13.89 2.05
C ALA A 258 -21.51 13.93 2.70
N VAL A 259 -21.58 13.61 3.99
CA VAL A 259 -22.81 13.60 4.76
C VAL A 259 -22.57 14.38 6.05
N GLU A 260 -23.48 15.31 6.34
CA GLU A 260 -23.40 16.13 7.54
C GLU A 260 -24.79 16.28 8.15
N TRP A 261 -24.82 16.64 9.41
CA TRP A 261 -26.08 16.88 10.13
C TRP A 261 -26.10 18.30 10.66
N GLU A 262 -27.29 18.87 10.71
CA GLU A 262 -27.50 20.18 11.33
C GLU A 262 -28.88 20.25 11.97
N SER A 263 -29.01 21.20 12.86
CA SER A 263 -30.30 21.51 13.49
C SER A 263 -30.36 23.01 13.68
N ASN A 264 -31.46 23.63 13.24
CA ASN A 264 -31.63 25.07 13.38
C ASN A 264 -30.50 25.87 12.77
N GLY A 265 -29.97 25.38 11.64
CA GLY A 265 -28.87 26.04 10.95
C GLY A 265 -27.50 25.87 11.58
N GLN A 266 -27.41 25.11 12.65
CA GLN A 266 -26.13 24.88 13.34
C GLN A 266 -25.65 23.47 13.11
N PRO A 267 -24.33 23.27 12.88
CA PRO A 267 -23.83 21.92 12.71
C PRO A 267 -24.05 21.07 13.95
N GLU A 268 -24.40 19.81 13.73
CA GLU A 268 -24.40 18.80 14.78
C GLU A 268 -23.14 18.00 14.63
N ASN A 269 -22.46 17.73 15.74
CA ASN A 269 -21.14 17.10 15.68
C ASN A 269 -21.10 15.69 16.21
N ASN A 270 -22.14 15.23 16.90
CA ASN A 270 -22.12 13.91 17.53
C ASN A 270 -22.73 12.87 16.60
N TYR A 271 -22.05 12.63 15.48
CA TYR A 271 -22.52 11.62 14.52
C TYR A 271 -21.36 10.82 13.99
N LYS A 272 -21.69 9.63 13.50
CA LYS A 272 -20.75 8.74 12.84
C LYS A 272 -21.34 8.30 11.51
N THR A 273 -20.50 8.26 10.49
CA THR A 273 -20.92 7.87 9.15
C THR A 273 -20.08 6.68 8.72
N THR A 274 -20.72 5.64 8.20
CA THR A 274 -19.98 4.49 7.71
C THR A 274 -19.24 4.86 6.42
N PRO A 275 -18.18 4.10 6.09
CA PRO A 275 -17.65 4.20 4.73
C PRO A 275 -18.71 3.75 3.72
N PRO A 276 -18.61 4.20 2.46
CA PRO A 276 -19.49 3.65 1.44
C PRO A 276 -19.26 2.15 1.27
N VAL A 277 -20.34 1.42 1.08
CA VAL A 277 -20.32 -0.03 0.93
C VAL A 277 -20.88 -0.35 -0.45
N LEU A 278 -20.21 -1.23 -1.18
CA LEU A 278 -20.62 -1.61 -2.51
C LEU A 278 -21.86 -2.51 -2.44
N ASP A 279 -22.91 -2.09 -3.12
CA ASP A 279 -24.16 -2.85 -3.16
C ASP A 279 -24.13 -3.83 -4.33
N SER A 280 -25.10 -4.72 -4.34
CA SER A 280 -25.14 -5.79 -5.36
C SER A 280 -25.35 -5.26 -6.77
N ASP A 281 -25.94 -4.06 -6.91
CA ASP A 281 -26.20 -3.50 -8.25
C ASP A 281 -25.06 -2.59 -8.74
N GLY A 282 -23.91 -2.58 -8.04
CA GLY A 282 -22.78 -1.76 -8.42
C GLY A 282 -22.81 -0.33 -7.90
N SER A 283 -23.89 0.07 -7.24
CA SER A 283 -23.92 1.36 -6.57
C SER A 283 -23.42 1.22 -5.15
N PHE A 284 -23.35 2.33 -4.44
CA PHE A 284 -22.90 2.36 -3.05
C PHE A 284 -24.00 2.79 -2.12
N PHE A 285 -23.89 2.40 -0.85
CA PHE A 285 -24.75 2.90 0.19
C PHE A 285 -23.94 3.16 1.45
N LEU A 286 -24.53 3.97 2.34
CA LEU A 286 -23.95 4.19 3.66
C LEU A 286 -25.04 4.62 4.63
N TYR A 287 -24.71 4.57 5.91
CA TYR A 287 -25.54 5.09 6.99
C TYR A 287 -24.78 6.16 7.75
N SER A 288 -25.53 7.16 8.20
CA SER A 288 -24.99 8.13 9.16
C SER A 288 -25.94 8.15 10.36
N ARG A 289 -25.37 8.10 11.56
CA ARG A 289 -26.14 8.04 12.79
C ARG A 289 -25.80 9.22 13.67
N LEU A 290 -26.80 10.05 13.93
CA LEU A 290 -26.69 11.22 14.82
C LEU A 290 -27.24 10.85 16.19
N THR A 291 -26.47 11.13 17.24
CA THR A 291 -26.88 10.90 18.60
C THR A 291 -27.27 12.24 19.24
N VAL A 292 -28.49 12.32 19.76
CA VAL A 292 -28.94 13.53 20.41
C VAL A 292 -29.61 13.17 21.74
N ASP A 293 -29.66 14.14 22.64
CA ASP A 293 -30.43 13.98 23.88
C ASP A 293 -31.88 13.75 23.54
N LYS A 294 -32.51 12.82 24.27
CA LYS A 294 -33.92 12.52 24.03
C LYS A 294 -34.77 13.78 24.18
N SER A 295 -34.44 14.66 25.13
CA SER A 295 -35.24 15.88 25.31
C SER A 295 -35.27 16.76 24.06
N ARG A 296 -34.15 16.84 23.34
CA ARG A 296 -34.12 17.64 22.13
C ARG A 296 -35.09 17.07 21.09
N TRP A 297 -35.11 15.75 20.99
CA TRP A 297 -36.04 15.08 20.05
C TRP A 297 -37.49 15.31 20.47
N GLN A 298 -37.77 15.14 21.75
CA GLN A 298 -39.14 15.26 22.24
C GLN A 298 -39.65 16.69 22.19
N GLU A 299 -38.75 17.67 22.23
CA GLU A 299 -39.13 19.09 22.08
C GLU A 299 -39.53 19.43 20.66
N GLY A 300 -39.35 18.53 19.73
CA GLY A 300 -39.74 18.76 18.36
C GLY A 300 -38.70 19.45 17.50
N ASN A 301 -37.46 19.52 17.93
CA ASN A 301 -36.42 20.10 17.11
C ASN A 301 -36.31 19.34 15.79
N VAL A 302 -35.98 20.09 14.74
CA VAL A 302 -35.81 19.54 13.40
C VAL A 302 -34.35 19.28 13.16
N PHE A 303 -34.00 18.06 12.77
CA PHE A 303 -32.67 17.67 12.42
C PHE A 303 -32.59 17.35 10.94
N SER A 304 -31.56 17.81 10.29
CA SER A 304 -31.44 17.64 8.85
C SER A 304 -30.16 16.88 8.50
N CYS A 305 -30.31 15.91 7.61
CA CYS A 305 -29.19 15.18 7.02
C CYS A 305 -28.91 15.81 5.67
N SER A 306 -27.70 16.31 5.50
CA SER A 306 -27.26 16.96 4.28
C SER A 306 -26.31 16.05 3.54
N VAL A 307 -26.57 15.86 2.25
CA VAL A 307 -25.76 14.95 1.42
C VAL A 307 -25.25 15.72 0.22
N MET A 308 -23.95 15.57 -0.03
CA MET A 308 -23.32 16.16 -1.21
C MET A 308 -22.79 15.06 -2.11
N HIS A 309 -23.13 15.12 -3.39
CA HIS A 309 -22.69 14.15 -4.37
C HIS A 309 -22.80 14.76 -5.77
N GLU A 310 -21.90 14.35 -6.66
CA GLU A 310 -21.83 14.97 -7.98
C GLU A 310 -23.10 14.78 -8.81
N ALA A 311 -23.86 13.72 -8.56
CA ALA A 311 -25.06 13.43 -9.35
C ALA A 311 -26.29 14.17 -8.86
N LEU A 312 -26.19 14.89 -7.76
CA LEU A 312 -27.31 15.67 -7.24
C LEU A 312 -27.36 17.05 -7.91
N HIS A 313 -28.56 17.58 -8.04
CA HIS A 313 -28.73 18.96 -8.51
C HIS A 313 -28.01 19.91 -7.54
N ASN A 314 -27.18 20.79 -8.07
CA ASN A 314 -26.32 21.67 -7.27
C ASN A 314 -25.42 20.87 -6.30
N HIS A 315 -25.21 19.59 -6.58
CA HIS A 315 -24.36 18.71 -5.78
C HIS A 315 -24.83 18.53 -4.34
N TYR A 316 -26.12 18.80 -4.04
CA TYR A 316 -26.54 18.90 -2.66
C TYR A 316 -28.02 18.52 -2.53
N THR A 317 -28.35 17.83 -1.43
CA THR A 317 -29.73 17.62 -1.02
C THR A 317 -29.78 17.54 0.50
N GLN A 318 -30.99 17.76 1.05
CA GLN A 318 -31.17 17.77 2.49
C GLN A 318 -32.49 17.10 2.81
N LYS A 319 -32.50 16.22 3.81
CA LYS A 319 -33.74 15.62 4.31
C LYS A 319 -33.83 15.90 5.79
N SER A 320 -35.05 16.32 6.19
CA SER A 320 -35.29 16.71 7.57
C SER A 320 -36.06 15.63 8.33
N LEU A 321 -35.88 15.63 9.63
CA LEU A 321 -36.44 14.63 10.52
C LEU A 321 -36.76 15.29 11.85
N SER A 322 -38.00 15.13 12.31
CA SER A 322 -38.40 15.59 13.62
C SER A 322 -39.52 14.70 14.11
N LEU A 323 -39.89 14.87 15.36
CA LEU A 323 -40.98 14.07 15.92
C LEU A 323 -42.28 14.24 15.14
N SER A 324 -42.60 15.44 14.72
CA SER A 324 -43.81 15.65 13.96
C SER A 324 -43.68 15.21 12.50
N LEU A 325 -42.48 15.36 11.92
CA LEU A 325 -42.25 14.92 10.55
C LEU A 325 -42.06 13.42 10.43
N GLY A 326 -41.77 12.74 11.55
CA GLY A 326 -41.53 11.32 11.52
C GLY A 326 -42.78 10.46 11.52
N LYS A 327 -43.97 11.05 11.49
CA LYS A 327 -45.22 10.30 11.48
C LYS A 327 -45.53 9.72 10.12
#